data_3678cd42dbe9de2e4eb3e3f6636474c8
#
_entry.id   3678cd42dbe9de2e4eb3e3f6636474c8
#
_cell.length_a   1.000
_cell.length_b   1.000
_cell.length_c   1.000
_cell.angle_alpha   90.00
_cell.angle_beta   90.00
_cell.angle_gamma   90.00
#
_symmetry.space_group_name_H-M   'P 1'
#
loop_
_entity.id
_entity.type
_entity.pdbx_description
1 polymer ?
#
loop_
_entity_poly.entity_id
_entity_poly.type
_entity_poly.pdbx_seq_one_letter_code
_entity_poly.pdbx_strand_id
1 'polypeptide(L)'
;MTIDTSTEAPAAAGTETPVRGLRSKRAKAILAGGLVLGVGAAITLAAWNDSEFATGIFAGGGFGIEGSTDGTAFTEHPTEAAAAPLTFAVEADNLAPEEPVYAGFAVQLTAASTYAGTVDITATSGAAIASSLSYSVVETTTFGCDATSFAAGDPLVTDAATTSSTAADIFTLGAVTTPVFLCFQVTPSATLPQSSPSGTVVWEFAAESTTPLP
;
A
#
# COMPACT_ATOMS: atom_id res chain seq x y z
N MET A 1 1.84 -1.57 -74.42
CA MET A 1 2.32 -2.09 -75.74
C MET A 1 1.56 -3.39 -75.91
N THR A 2 0.36 -3.22 -76.55
CA THR A 2 0.09 -3.71 -77.88
C THR A 2 0.21 -5.21 -77.95
N ILE A 3 -0.75 -5.87 -78.32
CA ILE A 3 -1.64 -6.10 -79.46
C ILE A 3 -1.87 -7.61 -79.50
N ASP A 4 -2.98 -8.15 -79.57
CA ASP A 4 -3.99 -8.33 -80.60
C ASP A 4 -3.96 -9.77 -81.08
N THR A 5 -4.93 -10.43 -81.32
CA THR A 5 -5.91 -10.46 -82.40
C THR A 5 -6.44 -11.89 -82.57
N SER A 6 -7.71 -12.05 -82.50
CA SER A 6 -8.61 -12.66 -83.50
C SER A 6 -8.30 -14.01 -84.15
N THR A 7 -9.31 -14.83 -84.24
CA THR A 7 -10.07 -15.13 -85.47
C THR A 7 -10.60 -16.56 -85.39
N GLU A 8 -11.85 -16.72 -85.37
CA GLU A 8 -12.86 -17.10 -86.38
C GLU A 8 -13.23 -18.54 -86.51
N ALA A 9 -14.54 -18.70 -86.52
CA ALA A 9 -15.34 -19.93 -86.66
C ALA A 9 -15.21 -20.56 -88.11
N PRO A 10 -15.84 -21.67 -88.46
CA PRO A 10 -17.29 -21.70 -88.54
C PRO A 10 -17.99 -23.05 -88.23
N ALA A 11 -19.27 -22.95 -88.24
CA ALA A 11 -20.42 -23.84 -88.05
C ALA A 11 -20.41 -25.19 -88.72
N ALA A 12 -21.10 -26.15 -88.08
CA ALA A 12 -21.87 -27.21 -88.72
C ALA A 12 -23.14 -27.54 -87.88
N ALA A 13 -24.24 -27.39 -88.57
CA ALA A 13 -25.59 -27.70 -88.02
C ALA A 13 -25.82 -29.21 -87.85
N GLY A 14 -26.31 -29.59 -86.74
CA GLY A 14 -26.76 -30.95 -86.42
C GLY A 14 -28.11 -30.91 -85.75
N THR A 15 -29.10 -31.51 -86.38
CA THR A 15 -30.50 -31.64 -86.07
C THR A 15 -30.83 -32.08 -84.66
N GLU A 16 -31.57 -31.29 -83.90
CA GLU A 16 -31.99 -31.62 -82.55
C GLU A 16 -33.34 -32.34 -82.52
N THR A 17 -33.34 -33.55 -81.99
CA THR A 17 -34.54 -34.20 -81.51
C THR A 17 -34.84 -33.83 -80.06
N PRO A 18 -36.04 -33.39 -79.65
CA PRO A 18 -36.26 -32.91 -78.28
C PRO A 18 -36.44 -34.08 -77.30
N VAL A 19 -35.45 -34.34 -76.50
CA VAL A 19 -35.52 -35.26 -75.35
C VAL A 19 -36.18 -34.53 -74.18
N ARG A 20 -37.52 -34.49 -74.18
CA ARG A 20 -38.34 -33.82 -73.17
C ARG A 20 -38.32 -34.51 -71.79
N GLY A 21 -37.72 -35.64 -71.63
CA GLY A 21 -37.75 -36.42 -70.39
C GLY A 21 -36.48 -36.24 -69.47
N LEU A 22 -35.32 -35.85 -70.03
CA LEU A 22 -34.09 -35.76 -69.25
C LEU A 22 -33.95 -34.48 -68.44
N ARG A 23 -34.56 -33.39 -68.91
CA ARG A 23 -34.50 -32.11 -68.20
C ARG A 23 -35.25 -32.10 -66.86
N SER A 24 -36.43 -32.78 -66.82
CA SER A 24 -37.23 -32.85 -65.58
C SER A 24 -36.56 -33.77 -64.51
N LYS A 25 -35.90 -34.81 -64.95
CA LYS A 25 -35.17 -35.70 -64.02
C LYS A 25 -33.91 -35.03 -63.46
N ARG A 26 -33.19 -34.27 -64.29
CA ARG A 26 -32.03 -33.48 -63.84
C ARG A 26 -32.43 -32.32 -62.91
N ALA A 27 -33.52 -31.65 -63.19
CA ALA A 27 -34.05 -30.59 -62.32
C ALA A 27 -34.47 -31.11 -60.94
N LYS A 28 -35.14 -32.29 -60.93
CA LYS A 28 -35.52 -32.96 -59.66
C LYS A 28 -34.28 -33.45 -58.85
N ALA A 29 -33.27 -33.95 -59.54
CA ALA A 29 -32.03 -34.36 -58.88
C ALA A 29 -31.26 -33.20 -58.29
N ILE A 30 -31.22 -32.03 -58.98
CA ILE A 30 -30.55 -30.83 -58.47
C ILE A 30 -31.33 -30.22 -57.29
N LEU A 31 -32.68 -30.23 -57.35
CA LEU A 31 -33.53 -29.81 -56.24
C LEU A 31 -33.39 -30.70 -54.99
N ALA A 32 -33.37 -32.02 -55.19
CA ALA A 32 -33.18 -32.96 -54.07
C ALA A 32 -31.77 -32.87 -53.49
N GLY A 33 -30.72 -32.76 -54.32
CA GLY A 33 -29.35 -32.58 -53.90
C GLY A 33 -29.12 -31.23 -53.18
N GLY A 34 -29.73 -30.16 -53.67
CA GLY A 34 -29.67 -28.83 -53.06
C GLY A 34 -30.36 -28.81 -51.67
N LEU A 35 -31.48 -29.51 -51.51
CA LEU A 35 -32.15 -29.60 -50.24
C LEU A 35 -31.34 -30.38 -49.20
N VAL A 36 -30.72 -31.49 -49.60
CA VAL A 36 -29.89 -32.30 -48.66
C VAL A 36 -28.62 -31.54 -48.25
N LEU A 37 -28.00 -30.84 -49.22
CA LEU A 37 -26.83 -30.04 -48.92
C LEU A 37 -27.19 -28.79 -48.08
N GLY A 38 -28.34 -28.18 -48.32
CA GLY A 38 -28.82 -27.02 -47.55
C GLY A 38 -29.15 -27.41 -46.09
N VAL A 39 -29.84 -28.52 -45.86
CA VAL A 39 -30.16 -29.02 -44.51
C VAL A 39 -28.90 -29.52 -43.80
N GLY A 40 -28.00 -30.25 -44.52
CA GLY A 40 -26.73 -30.73 -43.94
C GLY A 40 -25.83 -29.57 -43.54
N ALA A 41 -25.76 -28.49 -44.34
CA ALA A 41 -24.99 -27.31 -44.00
C ALA A 41 -25.59 -26.53 -42.81
N ALA A 42 -26.92 -26.48 -42.67
CA ALA A 42 -27.58 -25.85 -41.55
C ALA A 42 -27.33 -26.59 -40.21
N ILE A 43 -27.19 -27.93 -40.26
CA ILE A 43 -26.95 -28.72 -39.05
C ILE A 43 -25.45 -28.61 -38.64
N THR A 44 -24.53 -28.47 -39.61
CA THR A 44 -23.10 -28.34 -39.31
C THR A 44 -22.70 -26.95 -38.83
N LEU A 45 -23.59 -25.93 -38.96
CA LEU A 45 -23.37 -24.56 -38.46
C LEU A 45 -23.94 -24.32 -37.06
N ALA A 46 -24.55 -25.35 -36.45
CA ALA A 46 -24.94 -25.25 -35.03
C ALA A 46 -23.65 -25.33 -34.18
N ALA A 47 -22.95 -24.22 -34.09
CA ALA A 47 -21.90 -24.06 -33.09
C ALA A 47 -22.58 -23.96 -31.73
N TRP A 48 -22.30 -24.89 -30.86
CA TRP A 48 -22.65 -24.78 -29.44
C TRP A 48 -21.72 -23.76 -28.82
N ASN A 49 -22.24 -22.60 -28.51
CA ASN A 49 -21.52 -21.56 -27.79
C ASN A 49 -22.05 -21.56 -26.36
N ASP A 50 -21.17 -21.77 -25.42
CA ASP A 50 -21.41 -21.58 -24.01
C ASP A 50 -20.44 -20.51 -23.47
N SER A 51 -20.90 -19.68 -22.54
CA SER A 51 -20.11 -18.61 -21.95
C SER A 51 -20.40 -18.55 -20.46
N GLU A 52 -19.38 -18.67 -19.65
CA GLU A 52 -19.44 -18.51 -18.21
C GLU A 52 -18.72 -17.22 -17.81
N PHE A 53 -19.33 -16.46 -16.91
CA PHE A 53 -18.80 -15.19 -16.44
C PHE A 53 -18.54 -15.26 -14.95
N ALA A 54 -17.31 -14.88 -14.54
CA ALA A 54 -16.93 -14.69 -13.15
C ALA A 54 -16.63 -13.19 -12.91
N THR A 55 -17.03 -12.68 -11.77
CA THR A 55 -16.72 -11.32 -11.33
C THR A 55 -15.96 -11.35 -10.01
N GLY A 56 -15.00 -10.42 -9.85
CA GLY A 56 -14.27 -10.18 -8.61
C GLY A 56 -14.34 -8.71 -8.24
N ILE A 57 -14.44 -8.42 -6.96
CA ILE A 57 -14.37 -7.07 -6.40
C ILE A 57 -13.01 -6.90 -5.75
N PHE A 58 -12.30 -5.83 -6.10
CA PHE A 58 -10.96 -5.55 -5.60
C PHE A 58 -10.94 -4.13 -5.02
N ALA A 59 -10.31 -3.98 -3.84
CA ALA A 59 -10.07 -2.70 -3.21
C ALA A 59 -8.63 -2.64 -2.70
N GLY A 60 -8.04 -1.44 -2.67
CA GLY A 60 -6.73 -1.22 -2.03
C GLY A 60 -6.86 -1.27 -0.51
N GLY A 61 -5.82 -1.78 0.16
CA GLY A 61 -5.69 -1.68 1.61
C GLY A 61 -5.31 -0.27 2.05
N GLY A 62 -5.58 0.06 3.32
CA GLY A 62 -5.14 1.29 3.99
C GLY A 62 -4.00 1.00 4.96
N PHE A 63 -3.16 1.99 5.20
CA PHE A 63 -2.13 1.96 6.23
C PHE A 63 -1.84 3.37 6.72
N GLY A 64 -1.80 3.56 8.02
CA GLY A 64 -1.45 4.82 8.66
C GLY A 64 -1.23 4.64 10.15
N ILE A 65 -0.48 5.56 10.73
CA ILE A 65 -0.24 5.63 12.18
C ILE A 65 -0.74 6.97 12.71
N GLU A 66 -1.12 6.97 13.96
CA GLU A 66 -1.52 8.17 14.71
C GLU A 66 -0.87 8.18 16.09
N GLY A 67 -0.60 9.36 16.60
CA GLY A 67 0.10 9.57 17.86
C GLY A 67 -0.77 10.24 18.92
N SER A 68 -0.39 10.07 20.20
CA SER A 68 -1.05 10.69 21.35
C SER A 68 -0.06 11.11 22.41
N THR A 69 -0.26 12.28 22.99
CA THR A 69 0.50 12.79 24.16
C THR A 69 -0.20 12.57 25.48
N ASP A 70 -1.43 12.02 25.48
CA ASP A 70 -2.22 11.71 26.67
C ASP A 70 -2.64 10.24 26.76
N GLY A 71 -2.32 9.42 25.75
CA GLY A 71 -2.65 8.00 25.66
C GLY A 71 -4.12 7.69 25.38
N THR A 72 -4.95 8.71 25.08
CA THR A 72 -6.39 8.57 24.88
C THR A 72 -6.90 9.24 23.61
N ALA A 73 -6.40 10.43 23.27
CA ALA A 73 -6.76 11.17 22.08
C ALA A 73 -5.67 10.97 21.01
N PHE A 74 -5.96 10.21 19.97
CA PHE A 74 -5.03 9.92 18.88
C PHE A 74 -5.35 10.77 17.67
N THR A 75 -4.32 11.35 17.05
CA THR A 75 -4.41 12.17 15.84
C THR A 75 -3.19 11.95 14.96
N GLU A 76 -3.32 12.21 13.66
CA GLU A 76 -2.21 12.17 12.72
C GLU A 76 -1.39 13.48 12.81
N HIS A 77 -0.06 13.33 12.78
CA HIS A 77 0.89 14.44 12.77
C HIS A 77 1.83 14.28 11.56
N PRO A 78 1.33 14.52 10.33
CA PRO A 78 2.00 14.10 9.09
C PRO A 78 3.20 14.96 8.69
N THR A 79 3.50 16.00 9.43
CA THR A 79 4.62 16.91 9.13
C THR A 79 5.31 17.36 10.41
N GLU A 80 6.59 17.68 10.31
CA GLU A 80 7.37 18.26 11.42
C GLU A 80 6.70 19.52 12.03
N ALA A 81 6.12 20.37 11.19
CA ALA A 81 5.42 21.58 11.64
C ALA A 81 4.13 21.28 12.43
N ALA A 82 3.58 20.09 12.29
CA ALA A 82 2.39 19.63 13.00
C ALA A 82 2.75 18.59 14.08
N ALA A 83 4.02 18.44 14.43
CA ALA A 83 4.47 17.47 15.44
C ALA A 83 3.76 17.66 16.77
N ALA A 84 3.34 16.56 17.39
CA ALA A 84 2.74 16.59 18.72
C ALA A 84 3.75 17.10 19.76
N PRO A 85 3.41 18.10 20.60
CA PRO A 85 4.34 18.58 21.61
C PRO A 85 4.44 17.56 22.77
N LEU A 86 5.62 16.97 22.93
CA LEU A 86 5.88 16.14 24.12
C LEU A 86 5.94 17.06 25.36
N THR A 87 5.17 16.72 26.37
CA THR A 87 5.16 17.43 27.64
C THR A 87 6.06 16.71 28.64
N PHE A 88 7.23 17.26 28.88
CA PHE A 88 8.13 16.76 29.91
C PHE A 88 7.63 17.19 31.30
N ALA A 89 7.56 16.23 32.21
CA ALA A 89 6.88 16.41 33.51
C ALA A 89 7.59 17.40 34.44
N VAL A 90 8.90 17.64 34.26
CA VAL A 90 9.70 18.55 35.11
C VAL A 90 10.70 19.30 34.27
N GLU A 91 10.59 20.63 34.30
CA GLU A 91 11.65 21.61 33.99
C GLU A 91 12.51 21.40 32.72
N ALA A 92 11.89 20.93 31.60
CA ALA A 92 12.60 20.82 30.32
C ALA A 92 13.13 22.15 29.78
N ASP A 93 12.65 23.28 30.31
CA ASP A 93 13.12 24.63 30.04
C ASP A 93 14.22 25.10 31.02
N ASN A 94 14.56 24.29 32.05
CA ASN A 94 15.59 24.57 33.05
C ASN A 94 16.40 23.30 33.38
N LEU A 95 17.00 22.69 32.38
CA LEU A 95 17.74 21.43 32.51
C LEU A 95 18.99 21.60 33.37
N ALA A 96 19.22 20.64 34.27
CA ALA A 96 20.44 20.51 35.03
C ALA A 96 21.33 19.38 34.44
N PRO A 97 22.68 19.49 34.50
CA PRO A 97 23.58 18.43 34.06
C PRO A 97 23.25 17.08 34.72
N GLU A 98 23.19 16.01 33.93
CA GLU A 98 22.94 14.62 34.35
C GLU A 98 21.57 14.38 35.02
N GLU A 99 20.66 15.35 35.07
CA GLU A 99 19.30 15.20 35.58
C GLU A 99 18.33 14.88 34.44
N PRO A 100 17.84 13.66 34.32
CA PRO A 100 16.96 13.28 33.20
C PRO A 100 15.54 13.83 33.37
N VAL A 101 14.94 14.19 32.21
CA VAL A 101 13.52 14.56 32.13
C VAL A 101 12.74 13.52 31.31
N TYR A 102 11.44 13.36 31.62
CA TYR A 102 10.61 12.28 31.09
C TYR A 102 9.37 12.80 30.42
N ALA A 103 8.97 12.17 29.29
CA ALA A 103 7.71 12.45 28.60
C ALA A 103 7.11 11.17 28.00
N GLY A 104 5.79 11.04 28.15
CA GLY A 104 5.04 9.93 27.55
C GLY A 104 4.58 10.26 26.14
N PHE A 105 4.56 9.24 25.29
CA PHE A 105 3.95 9.27 23.97
C PHE A 105 3.31 7.92 23.66
N ALA A 106 2.29 7.89 22.81
CA ALA A 106 1.70 6.64 22.36
C ALA A 106 1.53 6.65 20.86
N VAL A 107 1.69 5.49 20.22
CA VAL A 107 1.53 5.32 18.77
C VAL A 107 0.63 4.13 18.52
N GLN A 108 -0.30 4.25 17.58
CA GLN A 108 -1.16 3.14 17.14
C GLN A 108 -1.40 3.20 15.64
N LEU A 109 -1.92 2.09 15.08
CA LEU A 109 -2.48 2.08 13.75
C LEU A 109 -3.80 2.85 13.71
N THR A 110 -4.03 3.61 12.63
CA THR A 110 -5.34 4.20 12.37
C THR A 110 -6.41 3.12 12.17
N ALA A 111 -7.66 3.42 12.49
CA ALA A 111 -8.78 2.49 12.34
C ALA A 111 -9.00 2.02 10.88
N ALA A 112 -8.48 2.76 9.89
CA ALA A 112 -8.56 2.40 8.48
C ALA A 112 -7.42 1.48 8.00
N SER A 113 -6.47 1.16 8.85
CA SER A 113 -5.35 0.30 8.51
C SER A 113 -5.79 -1.14 8.33
N THR A 114 -5.31 -1.78 7.27
CA THR A 114 -5.57 -3.19 6.94
C THR A 114 -4.30 -4.04 6.99
N TYR A 115 -3.18 -3.42 7.38
CA TYR A 115 -1.87 -4.06 7.52
C TYR A 115 -1.27 -3.73 8.88
N ALA A 116 -0.56 -4.68 9.44
CA ALA A 116 0.39 -4.48 10.53
C ALA A 116 1.60 -3.68 10.03
N GLY A 117 2.38 -3.11 10.93
CA GLY A 117 3.59 -2.37 10.57
C GLY A 117 4.70 -2.48 11.59
N THR A 118 5.93 -2.25 11.13
CA THR A 118 7.11 -1.96 11.96
C THR A 118 7.35 -0.47 11.98
N VAL A 119 7.92 0.03 13.05
CA VAL A 119 8.13 1.47 13.27
C VAL A 119 9.60 1.75 13.57
N ASP A 120 10.14 2.72 12.85
CA ASP A 120 11.45 3.32 13.07
C ASP A 120 11.30 4.63 13.84
N ILE A 121 12.33 5.05 14.56
CA ILE A 121 12.42 6.39 15.15
C ILE A 121 13.66 7.12 14.66
N THR A 122 13.47 8.35 14.24
CA THR A 122 14.57 9.26 13.87
C THR A 122 14.49 10.54 14.70
N ALA A 123 15.57 10.87 15.40
CA ALA A 123 15.71 12.14 16.09
C ALA A 123 16.48 13.13 15.23
N THR A 124 16.01 14.37 15.15
CA THR A 124 16.71 15.46 14.48
C THR A 124 16.61 16.76 15.27
N SER A 125 17.68 17.52 15.29
CA SER A 125 17.71 18.88 15.84
C SER A 125 18.87 19.68 15.28
N GLY A 126 18.61 20.91 14.89
CA GLY A 126 19.63 21.93 14.58
C GLY A 126 19.95 22.85 15.75
N ALA A 127 19.35 22.65 16.93
CA ALA A 127 19.56 23.51 18.09
C ALA A 127 20.92 23.24 18.74
N ALA A 128 21.58 24.31 19.19
CA ALA A 128 22.89 24.17 19.83
C ALA A 128 22.87 23.30 21.08
N ILE A 129 21.80 23.37 21.89
CA ILE A 129 21.64 22.58 23.11
C ILE A 129 21.55 21.06 22.81
N ALA A 130 21.05 20.66 21.65
CA ALA A 130 20.88 19.26 21.30
C ALA A 130 22.19 18.48 21.30
N SER A 131 23.32 19.12 21.01
CA SER A 131 24.64 18.45 21.09
C SER A 131 25.06 18.05 22.50
N SER A 132 24.35 18.56 23.52
CA SER A 132 24.56 18.24 24.94
C SER A 132 23.44 17.37 25.52
N LEU A 133 22.59 16.80 24.68
CA LEU A 133 21.47 15.96 25.07
C LEU A 133 21.59 14.58 24.41
N SER A 134 21.25 13.54 25.15
CA SER A 134 20.95 12.21 24.61
C SER A 134 19.53 11.81 24.99
N TYR A 135 18.98 10.81 24.29
CA TYR A 135 17.68 10.28 24.63
C TYR A 135 17.66 8.76 24.63
N SER A 136 16.77 8.23 25.45
CA SER A 136 16.42 6.81 25.47
C SER A 136 14.90 6.67 25.43
N VAL A 137 14.41 5.56 24.89
CA VAL A 137 12.99 5.24 24.81
C VAL A 137 12.79 3.82 25.31
N VAL A 138 11.77 3.64 26.14
CA VAL A 138 11.29 2.32 26.56
C VAL A 138 9.82 2.15 26.23
N GLU A 139 9.40 0.92 25.95
CA GLU A 139 8.00 0.55 25.88
C GLU A 139 7.46 0.28 27.29
N THR A 140 6.26 0.77 27.58
CA THR A 140 5.60 0.57 28.88
C THR A 140 4.25 -0.12 28.70
N THR A 141 3.79 -0.80 29.73
CA THR A 141 2.49 -1.52 29.67
C THR A 141 1.28 -0.60 29.84
N THR A 142 1.46 0.61 30.34
CA THR A 142 0.42 1.61 30.55
C THR A 142 0.95 2.98 30.19
N PHE A 143 0.06 3.88 29.75
CA PHE A 143 0.44 5.26 29.48
C PHE A 143 0.88 5.96 30.77
N GLY A 144 2.00 6.66 30.68
CA GLY A 144 2.63 7.41 31.76
C GLY A 144 4.15 7.29 31.68
N CYS A 145 4.86 8.34 32.12
CA CYS A 145 6.31 8.39 31.99
C CYS A 145 6.94 9.15 33.16
N ASP A 146 7.66 8.43 33.98
CA ASP A 146 8.51 8.92 35.06
C ASP A 146 9.71 8.00 35.23
N ALA A 147 10.60 8.30 36.17
CA ALA A 147 11.79 7.48 36.41
C ALA A 147 11.45 6.02 36.76
N THR A 148 10.31 5.77 37.40
CA THR A 148 9.92 4.41 37.82
C THR A 148 9.40 3.61 36.62
N SER A 149 8.48 4.19 35.84
CA SER A 149 7.95 3.56 34.62
C SER A 149 9.03 3.37 33.55
N PHE A 150 9.95 4.32 33.43
CA PHE A 150 11.12 4.17 32.54
C PHE A 150 12.01 2.99 32.95
N ALA A 151 12.35 2.88 34.25
CA ALA A 151 13.20 1.78 34.76
C ALA A 151 12.54 0.41 34.66
N ALA A 152 11.21 0.34 34.59
CA ALA A 152 10.44 -0.90 34.47
C ALA A 152 10.10 -1.27 33.01
N GLY A 153 10.31 -0.36 32.06
CA GLY A 153 9.96 -0.55 30.65
C GLY A 153 10.98 -1.37 29.87
N ASP A 154 10.55 -1.90 28.74
CA ASP A 154 11.40 -2.64 27.81
C ASP A 154 12.19 -1.67 26.92
N PRO A 155 13.54 -1.72 26.87
CA PRO A 155 14.34 -0.75 26.14
C PRO A 155 14.21 -0.90 24.62
N LEU A 156 13.87 0.20 23.94
CA LEU A 156 13.78 0.30 22.49
C LEU A 156 14.95 1.10 21.90
N VAL A 157 15.31 2.20 22.54
CA VAL A 157 16.45 3.07 22.17
C VAL A 157 17.22 3.39 23.43
N THR A 158 18.56 3.34 23.35
CA THR A 158 19.42 3.63 24.49
C THR A 158 20.48 4.66 24.13
N ASP A 159 20.53 5.74 24.88
CA ASP A 159 21.56 6.81 24.83
C ASP A 159 21.88 7.30 23.40
N ALA A 160 20.85 7.53 22.61
CA ALA A 160 20.98 8.01 21.24
C ALA A 160 21.14 9.54 21.19
N ALA A 161 21.84 10.04 20.16
CA ALA A 161 22.06 11.47 19.97
C ALA A 161 20.74 12.16 19.55
N THR A 162 20.46 13.32 20.13
CA THR A 162 19.29 14.13 19.74
C THR A 162 19.54 14.98 18.49
N THR A 163 20.79 15.18 18.08
CA THR A 163 21.13 15.96 16.88
C THR A 163 20.81 15.24 15.58
N SER A 164 21.11 13.96 15.51
CA SER A 164 20.80 13.07 14.38
C SER A 164 21.04 11.63 14.79
N SER A 165 19.98 10.84 14.87
CA SER A 165 20.07 9.38 15.09
C SER A 165 18.85 8.70 14.54
N THR A 166 19.02 7.45 14.09
CA THR A 166 17.91 6.59 13.63
C THR A 166 18.04 5.22 14.29
N ALA A 167 16.95 4.70 14.82
CA ALA A 167 16.83 3.32 15.27
C ALA A 167 15.69 2.66 14.46
N ALA A 168 15.99 1.55 13.80
CA ALA A 168 15.06 0.84 12.95
C ALA A 168 14.34 -0.27 13.72
N ASP A 169 13.09 -0.58 13.28
CA ASP A 169 12.28 -1.70 13.78
C ASP A 169 12.14 -1.71 15.30
N ILE A 170 11.96 -0.52 15.92
CA ILE A 170 11.96 -0.40 17.38
C ILE A 170 10.75 -1.05 18.05
N PHE A 171 9.60 -1.10 17.38
CA PHE A 171 8.41 -1.87 17.78
C PHE A 171 7.51 -2.19 16.62
N THR A 172 6.51 -3.03 16.85
CA THR A 172 5.51 -3.43 15.86
C THR A 172 4.11 -3.03 16.28
N LEU A 173 3.29 -2.64 15.30
CA LEU A 173 1.87 -2.37 15.45
C LEU A 173 1.08 -3.51 14.81
N GLY A 174 0.55 -4.43 15.61
CA GLY A 174 -0.11 -5.66 15.17
C GLY A 174 -1.63 -5.62 15.11
N ALA A 175 -2.26 -4.55 15.60
CA ALA A 175 -3.72 -4.39 15.59
C ALA A 175 -4.10 -2.92 15.55
N VAL A 176 -5.24 -2.62 14.89
CA VAL A 176 -5.80 -1.26 14.89
C VAL A 176 -6.22 -0.83 16.28
N THR A 177 -6.13 0.46 16.57
CA THR A 177 -6.56 1.05 17.85
C THR A 177 -5.96 0.39 19.10
N THR A 178 -4.84 -0.31 18.95
CA THR A 178 -4.08 -0.90 20.05
C THR A 178 -2.76 -0.15 20.16
N PRO A 179 -2.63 0.77 21.15
CA PRO A 179 -1.46 1.62 21.26
C PRO A 179 -0.26 0.90 21.85
N VAL A 180 0.93 1.27 21.37
CA VAL A 180 2.20 1.06 22.04
C VAL A 180 2.50 2.32 22.83
N PHE A 181 2.73 2.17 24.12
CA PHE A 181 3.05 3.28 25.02
C PHE A 181 4.56 3.41 25.18
N LEU A 182 5.04 4.62 24.97
CA LEU A 182 6.45 4.96 24.96
C LEU A 182 6.76 5.93 26.11
N CYS A 183 7.84 5.67 26.83
CA CYS A 183 8.38 6.59 27.80
C CYS A 183 9.74 7.08 27.31
N PHE A 184 9.84 8.36 27.03
CA PHE A 184 11.07 9.06 26.65
C PHE A 184 11.80 9.53 27.89
N GLN A 185 13.10 9.32 27.90
CA GLN A 185 14.04 9.96 28.81
C GLN A 185 14.99 10.81 27.99
N VAL A 186 15.11 12.09 28.31
CA VAL A 186 16.16 12.95 27.76
C VAL A 186 17.14 13.29 28.87
N THR A 187 18.43 13.01 28.64
CA THR A 187 19.50 13.18 29.61
C THR A 187 20.47 14.25 29.15
N PRO A 188 20.59 15.36 29.88
CA PRO A 188 21.62 16.36 29.65
C PRO A 188 23.00 15.81 30.02
N SER A 189 24.02 16.17 29.23
CA SER A 189 25.41 15.80 29.53
C SER A 189 25.95 16.53 30.77
N ALA A 190 26.95 15.96 31.40
CA ALA A 190 27.69 16.58 32.52
C ALA A 190 28.28 17.95 32.14
N THR A 191 28.46 18.22 30.86
CA THR A 191 29.05 19.47 30.34
C THR A 191 28.00 20.41 29.74
N LEU A 192 26.72 20.26 30.07
CA LEU A 192 25.65 21.15 29.63
C LEU A 192 26.03 22.62 29.97
N PRO A 193 26.12 23.52 28.97
CA PRO A 193 26.47 24.90 29.25
C PRO A 193 25.36 25.62 29.99
N GLN A 194 25.72 26.44 30.97
CA GLN A 194 24.73 27.31 31.67
C GLN A 194 24.10 28.30 30.69
N SER A 195 22.82 28.59 30.91
CA SER A 195 22.05 29.53 30.08
C SER A 195 22.06 29.18 28.58
N SER A 196 22.13 27.90 28.25
CA SER A 196 21.98 27.46 26.86
C SER A 196 20.63 27.96 26.32
N PRO A 197 20.58 28.49 25.07
CA PRO A 197 19.31 28.82 24.45
C PRO A 197 18.43 27.60 24.34
N SER A 198 17.12 27.77 24.53
CA SER A 198 16.14 26.71 24.26
C SER A 198 16.23 26.23 22.80
N GLY A 199 15.90 24.97 22.58
CA GLY A 199 15.91 24.36 21.25
C GLY A 199 14.92 23.23 21.15
N THR A 200 14.53 22.89 19.94
CA THR A 200 13.58 21.81 19.65
C THR A 200 14.31 20.59 19.16
N VAL A 201 13.94 19.42 19.68
CA VAL A 201 14.26 18.12 19.10
C VAL A 201 12.98 17.56 18.51
N VAL A 202 13.06 17.02 17.31
CA VAL A 202 11.94 16.37 16.64
C VAL A 202 12.23 14.87 16.56
N TRP A 203 11.27 14.07 16.98
CA TRP A 203 11.28 12.63 16.80
C TRP A 203 10.24 12.25 15.75
N GLU A 204 10.70 11.70 14.63
CA GLU A 204 9.86 11.16 13.57
C GLU A 204 9.68 9.65 13.81
N PHE A 205 8.43 9.19 13.79
CA PHE A 205 8.08 7.78 13.76
C PHE A 205 7.68 7.44 12.33
N ALA A 206 8.52 6.66 11.65
CA ALA A 206 8.25 6.17 10.30
C ALA A 206 7.79 4.72 10.36
N ALA A 207 6.65 4.42 9.77
CA ALA A 207 6.08 3.08 9.80
C ALA A 207 6.07 2.45 8.40
N GLU A 208 6.50 1.19 8.29
CA GLU A 208 6.35 0.36 7.10
C GLU A 208 5.32 -0.73 7.31
N SER A 209 4.40 -0.89 6.33
CA SER A 209 3.41 -1.96 6.37
C SER A 209 4.06 -3.32 6.14
N THR A 210 3.63 -4.33 6.89
CA THR A 210 4.22 -5.68 6.84
C THR A 210 3.20 -6.73 6.36
N THR A 211 2.37 -7.27 7.24
CA THR A 211 1.42 -8.35 6.94
C THR A 211 -0.02 -7.85 7.03
N PRO A 212 -0.95 -8.40 6.22
CA PRO A 212 -2.37 -8.10 6.38
C PRO A 212 -2.84 -8.40 7.80
N LEU A 213 -3.68 -7.51 8.33
CA LEU A 213 -4.38 -7.75 9.60
C LEU A 213 -5.50 -8.79 9.37
N PRO A 214 -5.83 -9.59 10.39
CA PRO A 214 -6.86 -10.62 10.29
C PRO A 214 -8.28 -10.07 10.11
#